data_a7aa9da9a54eb58487b5c078a07bc1e9
#
_entry.id   a7aa9da9a54eb58487b5c078a07bc1e9
#
_cell.length_a   1.000
_cell.length_b   1.000
_cell.length_c   1.000
_cell.angle_alpha   90.00
_cell.angle_beta   90.00
_cell.angle_gamma   90.00
#
_symmetry.space_group_name_H-M   'P 1'
#
loop_
_entity.id
_entity.type
_entity.pdbx_description
1 polymer ?
#
loop_
_entity_poly.entity_id
_entity_poly.type
_entity_poly.pdbx_seq_one_letter_code
_entity_poly.pdbx_strand_id
1 'polypeptide(L)'
;MNSVFVYCELEGTQIEEVSFELLTKGRKLASELGVKLEAVVAGHGVKGKVESQILPYGVDILHVFDAPGLSPYTTRPHTAVLVGLFEREQPQICLMGATAIGRDLGPRVSSTLTSGLTADCTALEIGDYEDKKNKKSYENLLYQIRPAFGGNIVATIINPDHRPQMATVRSGVMKAEVLDENYAGQVVYEDVDAFVKPEDYVVQVLERHVEKAKNNLKGAPIVVAGGYGVGSKENFDLLRQLAEELHGEVGASRAAVDAGFCDHDLQIGQTGVTVRPKVFIACGISGAIQHVAGMKESGIIISINTDAKAPINELADYVIEGKVEEVVPKLIKFYKAHSK
;
A
#
# COMPACT_ATOMS: atom_id res chain seq x y z
N MET A 1 12.93 8.53 -23.29
CA MET A 1 12.09 8.41 -22.08
C MET A 1 10.84 7.69 -22.50
N ASN A 2 10.84 6.36 -22.36
CA ASN A 2 9.91 5.56 -23.15
C ASN A 2 9.16 4.53 -22.31
N SER A 3 9.16 4.66 -20.96
CA SER A 3 8.50 3.66 -20.12
C SER A 3 8.08 4.18 -18.75
N VAL A 4 7.11 3.47 -18.15
CA VAL A 4 6.76 3.52 -16.75
C VAL A 4 7.34 2.28 -16.11
N PHE A 5 8.17 2.44 -15.07
CA PHE A 5 8.74 1.36 -14.30
C PHE A 5 8.00 1.14 -12.98
N VAL A 6 7.85 -0.12 -12.60
CA VAL A 6 7.39 -0.53 -11.27
C VAL A 6 8.46 -1.43 -10.64
N TYR A 7 8.95 -1.02 -9.46
CA TYR A 7 9.74 -1.91 -8.62
C TYR A 7 8.79 -2.84 -7.87
N CYS A 8 8.89 -4.14 -8.17
CA CYS A 8 8.08 -5.17 -7.55
C CYS A 8 8.81 -5.71 -6.32
N GLU A 9 8.25 -5.46 -5.16
CA GLU A 9 8.77 -5.90 -3.87
C GLU A 9 8.48 -7.37 -3.63
N LEU A 10 9.40 -8.06 -2.95
CA LEU A 10 9.37 -9.50 -2.70
C LEU A 10 9.32 -9.83 -1.21
N GLU A 11 8.50 -10.81 -0.87
CA GLU A 11 8.66 -11.62 0.33
C GLU A 11 9.02 -13.05 -0.08
N GLY A 12 10.30 -13.39 0.06
CA GLY A 12 10.85 -14.64 -0.50
C GLY A 12 10.79 -14.68 -2.03
N THR A 13 9.88 -15.49 -2.58
CA THR A 13 9.63 -15.57 -4.03
C THR A 13 8.21 -15.13 -4.41
N GLN A 14 7.47 -14.56 -3.47
CA GLN A 14 6.15 -14.02 -3.69
C GLN A 14 6.23 -12.50 -3.86
N ILE A 15 5.45 -11.97 -4.79
CA ILE A 15 5.33 -10.54 -5.01
C ILE A 15 4.38 -9.95 -3.95
N GLU A 16 4.81 -8.87 -3.31
CA GLU A 16 4.00 -8.13 -2.35
C GLU A 16 2.78 -7.44 -3.01
N GLU A 17 1.66 -7.42 -2.29
CA GLU A 17 0.37 -6.95 -2.78
C GLU A 17 0.43 -5.52 -3.35
N VAL A 18 1.18 -4.63 -2.71
CA VAL A 18 1.37 -3.25 -3.19
C VAL A 18 1.93 -3.19 -4.60
N SER A 19 2.77 -4.14 -4.99
CA SER A 19 3.35 -4.21 -6.33
C SER A 19 2.27 -4.47 -7.39
N PHE A 20 1.28 -5.33 -7.11
CA PHE A 20 0.16 -5.57 -8.02
C PHE A 20 -0.74 -4.33 -8.19
N GLU A 21 -0.96 -3.58 -7.11
CA GLU A 21 -1.64 -2.29 -7.16
C GLU A 21 -0.89 -1.32 -8.09
N LEU A 22 0.45 -1.26 -7.95
CA LEU A 22 1.30 -0.38 -8.74
C LEU A 22 1.42 -0.81 -10.20
N LEU A 23 1.46 -2.12 -10.49
CA LEU A 23 1.45 -2.63 -11.87
C LEU A 23 0.15 -2.22 -12.58
N THR A 24 -0.99 -2.35 -11.92
CA THR A 24 -2.29 -1.93 -12.44
C THR A 24 -2.30 -0.42 -12.72
N LYS A 25 -1.81 0.39 -11.78
CA LYS A 25 -1.73 1.85 -11.97
C LYS A 25 -0.70 2.21 -13.04
N GLY A 26 0.45 1.56 -13.03
CA GLY A 26 1.51 1.74 -14.02
C GLY A 26 1.03 1.44 -15.44
N ARG A 27 0.21 0.38 -15.63
CA ARG A 27 -0.40 0.08 -16.94
C ARG A 27 -1.30 1.20 -17.43
N LYS A 28 -2.14 1.77 -16.53
CA LYS A 28 -3.00 2.90 -16.88
C LYS A 28 -2.19 4.14 -17.30
N LEU A 29 -1.16 4.49 -16.51
CA LEU A 29 -0.26 5.61 -16.83
C LEU A 29 0.52 5.39 -18.13
N ALA A 30 1.06 4.18 -18.33
CA ALA A 30 1.79 3.83 -19.55
C ALA A 30 0.90 3.90 -20.79
N SER A 31 -0.35 3.45 -20.69
CA SER A 31 -1.33 3.54 -21.78
C SER A 31 -1.69 4.99 -22.12
N GLU A 32 -1.87 5.84 -21.10
CA GLU A 32 -2.18 7.27 -21.25
C GLU A 32 -1.01 8.02 -21.94
N LEU A 33 0.24 7.65 -21.58
CA LEU A 33 1.45 8.21 -22.17
C LEU A 33 1.83 7.60 -23.52
N GLY A 34 1.19 6.49 -23.94
CA GLY A 34 1.56 5.75 -25.14
C GLY A 34 2.95 5.10 -25.06
N VAL A 35 3.38 4.67 -23.85
CA VAL A 35 4.68 4.06 -23.59
C VAL A 35 4.53 2.65 -23.02
N LYS A 36 5.66 1.94 -22.84
CA LYS A 36 5.68 0.60 -22.23
C LYS A 36 5.53 0.67 -20.71
N LEU A 37 4.91 -0.38 -20.16
CA LEU A 37 5.02 -0.71 -18.74
C LEU A 37 6.16 -1.71 -18.56
N GLU A 38 7.14 -1.36 -17.75
CA GLU A 38 8.25 -2.22 -17.38
C GLU A 38 8.23 -2.50 -15.87
N ALA A 39 8.61 -3.71 -15.50
CA ALA A 39 8.72 -4.11 -14.11
C ALA A 39 10.13 -4.59 -13.80
N VAL A 40 10.59 -4.39 -12.59
CA VAL A 40 11.87 -4.89 -12.11
C VAL A 40 11.70 -5.64 -10.79
N VAL A 41 12.31 -6.82 -10.74
CA VAL A 41 12.38 -7.69 -9.57
C VAL A 41 13.84 -7.98 -9.27
N ALA A 42 14.25 -7.84 -8.01
CA ALA A 42 15.58 -8.18 -7.53
C ALA A 42 15.48 -9.09 -6.31
N GLY A 43 16.07 -10.29 -6.37
CA GLY A 43 15.98 -11.27 -5.29
C GLY A 43 16.88 -12.48 -5.50
N HIS A 44 16.56 -13.60 -4.85
CA HIS A 44 17.26 -14.87 -5.01
C HIS A 44 16.28 -16.03 -5.18
N GLY A 45 16.54 -16.88 -6.18
CA GLY A 45 15.70 -18.03 -6.52
C GLY A 45 14.33 -17.63 -7.06
N VAL A 46 14.24 -16.47 -7.71
CA VAL A 46 13.01 -15.84 -8.22
C VAL A 46 12.74 -16.20 -9.68
N LYS A 47 13.76 -16.53 -10.45
CA LYS A 47 13.68 -16.92 -11.85
C LYS A 47 12.71 -18.09 -12.07
N GLY A 48 11.78 -17.93 -12.99
CA GLY A 48 10.74 -18.93 -13.28
C GLY A 48 9.56 -18.95 -12.29
N LYS A 49 9.53 -18.05 -11.29
CA LYS A 49 8.49 -17.99 -10.25
C LYS A 49 7.70 -16.69 -10.22
N VAL A 50 8.34 -15.59 -10.63
CA VAL A 50 7.72 -14.25 -10.56
C VAL A 50 7.00 -13.86 -11.84
N GLU A 51 7.32 -14.48 -12.95
CA GLU A 51 6.80 -14.13 -14.27
C GLU A 51 5.28 -14.30 -14.34
N SER A 52 4.77 -15.46 -13.88
CA SER A 52 3.33 -15.74 -13.83
C SER A 52 2.57 -14.87 -12.84
N GLN A 53 3.25 -14.26 -11.89
CA GLN A 53 2.65 -13.33 -10.93
C GLN A 53 2.54 -11.91 -11.50
N ILE A 54 3.47 -11.49 -12.36
CA ILE A 54 3.64 -10.10 -12.81
C ILE A 54 3.05 -9.85 -14.19
N LEU A 55 3.33 -10.72 -15.17
CA LEU A 55 2.93 -10.53 -16.57
C LEU A 55 1.42 -10.32 -16.74
N PRO A 56 0.52 -11.01 -16.00
CA PRO A 56 -0.92 -10.82 -16.14
C PRO A 56 -1.43 -9.39 -15.92
N TYR A 57 -0.62 -8.54 -15.29
CA TYR A 57 -0.95 -7.11 -15.08
C TYR A 57 -0.61 -6.22 -16.29
N GLY A 58 -0.23 -6.81 -17.43
CA GLY A 58 0.06 -6.09 -18.67
C GLY A 58 1.46 -5.50 -18.72
N VAL A 59 2.43 -6.20 -18.13
CA VAL A 59 3.84 -5.80 -18.15
C VAL A 59 4.45 -6.16 -19.49
N ASP A 60 4.93 -5.15 -20.23
CA ASP A 60 5.53 -5.32 -21.55
C ASP A 60 6.96 -5.90 -21.47
N ILE A 61 7.73 -5.48 -20.44
CA ILE A 61 9.08 -6.00 -20.18
C ILE A 61 9.24 -6.21 -18.67
N LEU A 62 9.65 -7.42 -18.29
CA LEU A 62 10.01 -7.77 -16.93
C LEU A 62 11.52 -8.01 -16.83
N HIS A 63 12.22 -7.18 -16.06
CA HIS A 63 13.63 -7.33 -15.71
C HIS A 63 13.79 -8.13 -14.43
N VAL A 64 14.46 -9.27 -14.49
CA VAL A 64 14.66 -10.18 -13.34
C VAL A 64 16.14 -10.24 -12.99
N PHE A 65 16.47 -9.77 -11.80
CA PHE A 65 17.78 -9.89 -11.18
C PHE A 65 17.74 -11.00 -10.11
N ASP A 66 18.44 -12.09 -10.36
CA ASP A 66 18.43 -13.26 -9.46
C ASP A 66 19.86 -13.61 -9.04
N ALA A 67 20.22 -13.26 -7.81
CA ALA A 67 21.50 -13.62 -7.22
C ALA A 67 21.42 -13.75 -5.69
N PRO A 68 22.26 -14.62 -5.05
CA PRO A 68 22.24 -14.80 -3.60
C PRO A 68 22.43 -13.50 -2.80
N GLY A 69 23.23 -12.57 -3.30
CA GLY A 69 23.50 -11.28 -2.66
C GLY A 69 22.34 -10.28 -2.68
N LEU A 70 21.26 -10.58 -3.39
CA LEU A 70 20.04 -9.75 -3.46
C LEU A 70 18.95 -10.21 -2.48
N SER A 71 19.18 -11.27 -1.71
CA SER A 71 18.24 -11.73 -0.69
C SER A 71 18.99 -12.16 0.58
N PRO A 72 18.53 -11.74 1.79
CA PRO A 72 17.47 -10.76 2.01
C PRO A 72 17.82 -9.35 1.53
N TYR A 73 16.82 -8.47 1.42
CA TYR A 73 17.00 -7.09 0.98
C TYR A 73 18.11 -6.36 1.76
N THR A 74 18.99 -5.71 1.02
CA THR A 74 19.95 -4.72 1.53
C THR A 74 20.00 -3.53 0.56
N THR A 75 20.14 -2.31 1.10
CA THR A 75 19.96 -1.07 0.35
C THR A 75 20.91 -0.91 -0.83
N ARG A 76 22.21 -1.15 -0.64
CA ARG A 76 23.21 -0.82 -1.67
C ARG A 76 23.14 -1.68 -2.92
N PRO A 77 23.07 -3.03 -2.84
CA PRO A 77 22.93 -3.86 -4.04
C PRO A 77 21.66 -3.53 -4.84
N HIS A 78 20.51 -3.34 -4.16
CA HIS A 78 19.27 -2.98 -4.83
C HIS A 78 19.32 -1.57 -5.44
N THR A 79 20.03 -0.63 -4.79
CA THR A 79 20.27 0.70 -5.37
C THR A 79 21.11 0.59 -6.65
N ALA A 80 22.19 -0.20 -6.63
CA ALA A 80 23.05 -0.39 -7.80
C ALA A 80 22.27 -1.01 -8.99
N VAL A 81 21.42 -2.01 -8.72
CA VAL A 81 20.51 -2.60 -9.71
C VAL A 81 19.63 -1.53 -10.35
N LEU A 82 18.90 -0.76 -9.54
CA LEU A 82 17.93 0.21 -10.06
C LEU A 82 18.61 1.39 -10.75
N VAL A 83 19.68 1.92 -10.18
CA VAL A 83 20.42 3.03 -10.79
C VAL A 83 20.98 2.62 -12.14
N GLY A 84 21.70 1.50 -12.22
CA GLY A 84 22.27 1.01 -13.48
C GLY A 84 21.20 0.70 -14.52
N LEU A 85 20.07 0.09 -14.10
CA LEU A 85 18.95 -0.18 -15.00
C LEU A 85 18.33 1.13 -15.51
N PHE A 86 18.12 2.13 -14.67
CA PHE A 86 17.51 3.40 -15.06
C PHE A 86 18.44 4.29 -15.88
N GLU A 87 19.75 4.20 -15.67
CA GLU A 87 20.73 4.83 -16.55
C GLU A 87 20.72 4.23 -17.95
N ARG A 88 20.47 2.93 -18.08
CA ARG A 88 20.37 2.24 -19.37
C ARG A 88 19.03 2.51 -20.07
N GLU A 89 17.90 2.30 -19.35
CA GLU A 89 16.56 2.33 -19.95
C GLU A 89 15.94 3.73 -19.99
N GLN A 90 16.42 4.68 -19.18
CA GLN A 90 15.96 6.07 -19.14
C GLN A 90 14.43 6.20 -18.95
N PRO A 91 13.86 5.62 -17.87
CA PRO A 91 12.42 5.67 -17.66
C PRO A 91 11.89 7.08 -17.45
N GLN A 92 10.63 7.32 -17.81
CA GLN A 92 9.93 8.58 -17.52
C GLN A 92 9.41 8.61 -16.08
N ILE A 93 8.88 7.49 -15.61
CA ILE A 93 8.26 7.34 -14.28
C ILE A 93 8.80 6.09 -13.61
N CYS A 94 8.99 6.15 -12.29
CA CYS A 94 9.25 4.98 -11.45
C CYS A 94 8.33 4.97 -10.23
N LEU A 95 7.61 3.87 -10.04
CA LEU A 95 6.71 3.64 -8.93
C LEU A 95 7.26 2.56 -7.98
N MET A 96 7.13 2.80 -6.67
CA MET A 96 7.52 1.88 -5.60
C MET A 96 6.45 1.86 -4.51
N GLY A 97 6.34 0.78 -3.74
CA GLY A 97 5.50 0.76 -2.54
C GLY A 97 6.04 1.70 -1.46
N ALA A 98 5.18 2.37 -0.70
CA ALA A 98 5.58 3.12 0.50
C ALA A 98 5.73 2.18 1.72
N THR A 99 6.37 1.04 1.52
CA THR A 99 6.74 0.02 2.49
C THR A 99 8.03 0.38 3.22
N ALA A 100 8.48 -0.47 4.14
CA ALA A 100 9.80 -0.30 4.76
C ALA A 100 10.92 -0.32 3.70
N ILE A 101 10.86 -1.22 2.72
CA ILE A 101 11.84 -1.32 1.63
C ILE A 101 11.75 -0.11 0.71
N GLY A 102 10.57 0.25 0.22
CA GLY A 102 10.45 1.36 -0.72
C GLY A 102 10.79 2.73 -0.12
N ARG A 103 10.55 2.90 1.18
CA ARG A 103 10.94 4.12 1.92
C ARG A 103 12.44 4.22 2.18
N ASP A 104 13.17 3.12 2.14
CA ASP A 104 14.62 3.08 2.20
C ASP A 104 15.25 3.20 0.80
N LEU A 105 14.81 2.38 -0.14
CA LEU A 105 15.37 2.28 -1.49
C LEU A 105 15.06 3.50 -2.36
N GLY A 106 13.81 3.96 -2.36
CA GLY A 106 13.35 5.05 -3.23
C GLY A 106 14.15 6.35 -3.07
N PRO A 107 14.33 6.90 -1.85
CA PRO A 107 15.14 8.10 -1.62
C PRO A 107 16.59 7.93 -2.06
N ARG A 108 17.16 6.73 -1.87
CA ARG A 108 18.52 6.44 -2.25
C ARG A 108 18.72 6.46 -3.77
N VAL A 109 17.85 5.78 -4.50
CA VAL A 109 17.84 5.78 -5.98
C VAL A 109 17.63 7.20 -6.51
N SER A 110 16.62 7.91 -5.99
CA SER A 110 16.30 9.29 -6.36
C SER A 110 17.49 10.24 -6.16
N SER A 111 18.16 10.14 -5.01
CA SER A 111 19.34 10.96 -4.70
C SER A 111 20.50 10.67 -5.64
N THR A 112 20.77 9.39 -5.95
CA THR A 112 21.87 9.00 -6.84
C THR A 112 21.64 9.49 -8.27
N LEU A 113 20.40 9.41 -8.76
CA LEU A 113 20.01 9.88 -10.10
C LEU A 113 19.75 11.40 -10.16
N THR A 114 19.86 12.09 -9.04
CA THR A 114 19.51 13.52 -8.95
C THR A 114 18.07 13.78 -9.44
N SER A 115 17.16 12.85 -9.19
CA SER A 115 15.74 12.95 -9.56
C SER A 115 14.87 13.29 -8.34
N GLY A 116 13.61 13.65 -8.57
CA GLY A 116 12.67 13.95 -7.49
C GLY A 116 11.85 12.72 -7.09
N LEU A 117 11.63 12.53 -5.80
CA LEU A 117 10.76 11.50 -5.24
C LEU A 117 9.68 12.13 -4.35
N THR A 118 8.42 11.82 -4.61
CA THR A 118 7.33 12.12 -3.68
C THR A 118 6.96 10.89 -2.88
N ALA A 119 7.03 11.01 -1.56
CA ALA A 119 6.75 9.90 -0.67
C ALA A 119 5.26 9.81 -0.30
N ASP A 120 4.76 8.56 -0.16
CA ASP A 120 3.48 8.24 0.46
C ASP A 120 2.26 8.80 -0.31
N CYS A 121 2.32 8.72 -1.65
CA CYS A 121 1.24 9.14 -2.53
C CYS A 121 -0.01 8.28 -2.34
N THR A 122 -1.17 8.89 -2.56
CA THR A 122 -2.48 8.23 -2.54
C THR A 122 -3.20 8.26 -3.88
N ALA A 123 -2.77 9.14 -4.78
CA ALA A 123 -3.21 9.15 -6.18
C ALA A 123 -2.07 9.60 -7.10
N LEU A 124 -2.15 9.17 -8.36
CA LEU A 124 -1.20 9.48 -9.42
C LEU A 124 -1.98 9.77 -10.70
N GLU A 125 -1.65 10.84 -11.42
CA GLU A 125 -2.34 11.25 -12.65
C GLU A 125 -1.31 11.81 -13.64
N ILE A 126 -1.62 11.81 -14.93
CA ILE A 126 -0.85 12.53 -15.93
C ILE A 126 -1.49 13.89 -16.17
N GLY A 127 -0.67 14.91 -16.32
CA GLY A 127 -1.18 16.26 -16.61
C GLY A 127 -0.09 17.18 -17.12
N ASP A 128 -0.53 18.34 -17.60
CA ASP A 128 0.33 19.39 -18.13
C ASP A 128 0.44 20.53 -17.12
N TYR A 129 1.60 21.14 -17.06
CA TYR A 129 1.84 22.26 -16.14
C TYR A 129 2.44 23.45 -16.87
N GLU A 130 1.82 24.62 -16.68
CA GLU A 130 2.30 25.89 -17.17
C GLU A 130 2.96 26.69 -16.04
N ASP A 131 4.28 26.84 -16.09
CA ASP A 131 5.01 27.73 -15.19
C ASP A 131 4.94 29.17 -15.72
N LYS A 132 3.92 29.90 -15.29
CA LYS A 132 3.68 31.30 -15.70
C LYS A 132 4.82 32.24 -15.30
N LYS A 133 5.56 31.92 -14.24
CA LYS A 133 6.67 32.75 -13.74
C LYS A 133 7.88 32.66 -14.67
N ASN A 134 8.20 31.42 -15.09
CA ASN A 134 9.35 31.17 -15.97
C ASN A 134 8.95 31.04 -17.45
N LYS A 135 7.65 31.21 -17.78
CA LYS A 135 7.09 31.07 -19.14
C LYS A 135 7.47 29.73 -19.80
N LYS A 136 7.40 28.65 -19.04
CA LYS A 136 7.67 27.30 -19.50
C LYS A 136 6.40 26.46 -19.42
N SER A 137 6.14 25.65 -20.44
CA SER A 137 5.09 24.63 -20.44
C SER A 137 5.75 23.25 -20.39
N TYR A 138 5.19 22.39 -19.59
CA TYR A 138 5.61 21.00 -19.41
C TYR A 138 4.42 20.11 -19.70
N GLU A 139 4.60 19.11 -20.54
CA GLU A 139 3.56 18.16 -20.92
C GLU A 139 3.85 16.78 -20.30
N ASN A 140 2.79 16.00 -20.07
CA ASN A 140 2.89 14.62 -19.65
C ASN A 140 3.67 14.44 -18.32
N LEU A 141 3.47 15.32 -17.36
CA LEU A 141 4.04 15.19 -16.01
C LEU A 141 3.24 14.21 -15.16
N LEU A 142 3.94 13.51 -14.27
CA LEU A 142 3.30 12.75 -13.22
C LEU A 142 2.85 13.69 -12.09
N TYR A 143 1.55 13.83 -11.88
CA TYR A 143 0.97 14.47 -10.72
C TYR A 143 0.99 13.49 -9.56
N GLN A 144 1.80 13.80 -8.56
CA GLN A 144 2.06 12.96 -7.39
C GLN A 144 1.25 13.53 -6.24
N ILE A 145 0.11 12.91 -5.97
CA ILE A 145 -0.92 13.45 -5.07
C ILE A 145 -0.82 12.74 -3.72
N ARG A 146 -0.67 13.52 -2.67
CA ARG A 146 -0.58 13.00 -1.31
C ARG A 146 -1.31 13.88 -0.29
N PRO A 147 -1.85 13.30 0.80
CA PRO A 147 -2.34 14.07 1.93
C PRO A 147 -1.22 14.83 2.62
N ALA A 148 -1.50 16.08 3.01
CA ALA A 148 -0.62 16.91 3.81
C ALA A 148 -1.37 17.44 5.05
N PHE A 149 -0.65 17.85 6.08
CA PHE A 149 -1.19 18.51 7.28
C PHE A 149 -2.47 17.87 7.86
N GLY A 150 -2.34 16.63 8.33
CA GLY A 150 -3.44 15.94 9.03
C GLY A 150 -4.55 15.38 8.12
N GLY A 151 -4.35 15.39 6.79
CA GLY A 151 -5.29 14.78 5.84
C GLY A 151 -6.33 15.75 5.26
N ASN A 152 -6.44 16.96 5.76
CA ASN A 152 -7.41 17.96 5.28
C ASN A 152 -6.92 18.71 4.03
N ILE A 153 -5.66 18.63 3.72
CA ILE A 153 -5.05 19.27 2.55
C ILE A 153 -4.44 18.18 1.68
N VAL A 154 -4.69 18.29 0.40
CA VAL A 154 -4.08 17.43 -0.62
C VAL A 154 -3.04 18.26 -1.37
N ALA A 155 -1.80 17.76 -1.43
CA ALA A 155 -0.73 18.37 -2.19
C ALA A 155 -0.53 17.61 -3.50
N THR A 156 -0.52 18.32 -4.62
CA THR A 156 -0.08 17.81 -5.92
C THR A 156 1.35 18.27 -6.16
N ILE A 157 2.26 17.33 -6.31
CA ILE A 157 3.70 17.57 -6.48
C ILE A 157 4.09 17.13 -7.89
N ILE A 158 4.95 17.90 -8.54
CA ILE A 158 5.47 17.62 -9.88
C ILE A 158 7.00 17.71 -9.91
N ASN A 159 7.63 16.93 -10.78
CA ASN A 159 9.05 16.95 -11.06
C ASN A 159 9.29 17.24 -12.56
N PRO A 160 9.28 18.52 -12.98
CA PRO A 160 9.30 18.84 -14.41
C PRO A 160 10.65 18.63 -15.07
N ASP A 161 11.78 18.80 -14.37
CA ASP A 161 13.10 18.93 -14.98
C ASP A 161 13.92 17.63 -14.96
N HIS A 162 13.65 16.70 -14.03
CA HIS A 162 14.46 15.49 -13.85
C HIS A 162 13.64 14.20 -14.07
N ARG A 163 14.34 13.13 -14.47
CA ARG A 163 13.77 11.79 -14.70
C ARG A 163 14.62 10.72 -14.00
N PRO A 164 13.98 9.60 -13.62
CA PRO A 164 12.54 9.34 -13.63
C PRO A 164 11.78 10.23 -12.63
N GLN A 165 10.51 10.52 -12.89
CA GLN A 165 9.61 11.10 -11.89
C GLN A 165 9.24 9.97 -10.93
N MET A 166 9.70 10.03 -9.67
CA MET A 166 9.58 8.92 -8.74
C MET A 166 8.49 9.16 -7.69
N ALA A 167 7.75 8.12 -7.39
CA ALA A 167 6.75 8.13 -6.32
C ALA A 167 6.81 6.85 -5.50
N THR A 168 6.73 6.97 -4.16
CA THR A 168 6.30 5.85 -3.34
C THR A 168 4.81 5.98 -3.06
N VAL A 169 4.09 4.86 -3.14
CA VAL A 169 2.62 4.83 -3.04
C VAL A 169 2.22 3.99 -1.83
N ARG A 170 1.29 4.51 -1.05
CA ARG A 170 0.75 3.80 0.10
C ARG A 170 0.05 2.52 -0.32
N SER A 171 0.34 1.42 0.37
CA SER A 171 -0.37 0.14 0.18
C SER A 171 -1.86 0.27 0.52
N GLY A 172 -2.70 -0.37 -0.26
CA GLY A 172 -4.14 -0.41 -0.04
C GLY A 172 -4.91 0.82 -0.54
N VAL A 173 -4.27 1.75 -1.28
CA VAL A 173 -4.96 2.93 -1.84
C VAL A 173 -5.29 2.80 -3.32
N MET A 174 -4.71 1.82 -3.99
CA MET A 174 -4.99 1.52 -5.40
C MET A 174 -5.51 0.09 -5.54
N LYS A 175 -6.19 -0.21 -6.64
CA LYS A 175 -6.72 -1.55 -6.90
C LYS A 175 -5.71 -2.38 -7.67
N ALA A 176 -5.59 -3.66 -7.31
CA ALA A 176 -4.91 -4.66 -8.12
C ALA A 176 -5.93 -5.34 -9.03
N GLU A 177 -5.76 -5.21 -10.34
CA GLU A 177 -6.67 -5.75 -11.37
C GLU A 177 -5.83 -6.45 -12.45
N VAL A 178 -6.02 -7.75 -12.61
CA VAL A 178 -5.40 -8.52 -13.69
C VAL A 178 -5.95 -8.00 -15.04
N LEU A 179 -5.05 -7.71 -15.98
CA LEU A 179 -5.43 -7.26 -17.30
C LEU A 179 -5.77 -8.43 -18.22
N ASP A 180 -4.88 -9.42 -18.28
CA ASP A 180 -5.01 -10.63 -19.10
C ASP A 180 -4.14 -11.74 -18.51
N GLU A 181 -4.75 -12.85 -18.10
CA GLU A 181 -4.04 -14.01 -17.52
C GLU A 181 -2.97 -14.58 -18.48
N ASN A 182 -3.11 -14.38 -19.78
CA ASN A 182 -2.21 -14.89 -20.81
C ASN A 182 -1.34 -13.78 -21.43
N TYR A 183 -1.17 -12.63 -20.75
CA TYR A 183 -0.41 -11.52 -21.30
C TYR A 183 1.05 -11.93 -21.60
N ALA A 184 1.47 -11.79 -22.84
CA ALA A 184 2.77 -12.23 -23.34
C ALA A 184 3.78 -11.06 -23.33
N GLY A 185 4.26 -10.68 -22.16
CA GLY A 185 5.36 -9.72 -22.02
C GLY A 185 6.73 -10.39 -22.23
N GLN A 186 7.72 -9.58 -22.54
CA GLN A 186 9.12 -10.01 -22.64
C GLN A 186 9.72 -10.15 -21.24
N VAL A 187 10.44 -11.27 -20.99
CA VAL A 187 11.23 -11.45 -19.75
C VAL A 187 12.70 -11.31 -20.09
N VAL A 188 13.40 -10.45 -19.35
CA VAL A 188 14.84 -10.22 -19.47
C VAL A 188 15.50 -10.66 -18.15
N TYR A 189 16.32 -11.71 -18.22
CA TYR A 189 17.14 -12.12 -17.09
C TYR A 189 18.45 -11.35 -17.15
N GLU A 190 18.63 -10.47 -16.20
CA GLU A 190 19.77 -9.55 -16.15
C GLU A 190 21.00 -10.20 -15.49
N ASP A 191 22.17 -9.86 -15.98
CA ASP A 191 23.43 -10.24 -15.35
C ASP A 191 23.70 -9.30 -14.16
N VAL A 192 23.53 -9.80 -12.93
CA VAL A 192 23.65 -9.02 -11.71
C VAL A 192 25.05 -8.41 -11.57
N ASP A 193 26.10 -9.14 -11.95
CA ASP A 193 27.52 -8.70 -11.83
C ASP A 193 27.83 -7.51 -12.75
N ALA A 194 27.03 -7.29 -13.77
CA ALA A 194 27.12 -6.10 -14.61
C ALA A 194 26.67 -4.81 -13.91
N PHE A 195 25.83 -4.93 -12.87
CA PHE A 195 25.21 -3.80 -12.16
C PHE A 195 25.75 -3.65 -10.72
N VAL A 196 25.92 -4.75 -10.01
CA VAL A 196 26.29 -4.77 -8.59
C VAL A 196 27.77 -5.15 -8.46
N LYS A 197 28.53 -4.28 -7.81
CA LYS A 197 29.95 -4.51 -7.58
C LYS A 197 30.21 -5.11 -6.21
N PRO A 198 31.37 -5.77 -5.98
CA PRO A 198 31.70 -6.32 -4.66
C PRO A 198 31.62 -5.30 -3.52
N GLU A 199 31.95 -4.03 -3.77
CA GLU A 199 31.87 -2.94 -2.80
C GLU A 199 30.43 -2.53 -2.44
N ASP A 200 29.42 -3.04 -3.11
CA ASP A 200 28.01 -2.81 -2.75
C ASP A 200 27.51 -3.77 -1.68
N TYR A 201 28.21 -4.90 -1.47
CA TYR A 201 27.88 -5.89 -0.44
C TYR A 201 28.57 -5.57 0.90
N VAL A 202 28.28 -4.37 1.46
CA VAL A 202 28.90 -3.89 2.71
C VAL A 202 28.18 -4.34 3.98
N VAL A 203 26.97 -4.88 3.85
CA VAL A 203 26.12 -5.35 4.95
C VAL A 203 25.76 -6.80 4.71
N GLN A 204 25.91 -7.63 5.75
CA GLN A 204 25.43 -9.00 5.78
C GLN A 204 24.30 -9.12 6.80
N VAL A 205 23.16 -9.61 6.38
CA VAL A 205 22.06 -9.95 7.30
C VAL A 205 22.41 -11.29 7.96
N LEU A 206 22.63 -11.28 9.28
CA LEU A 206 22.97 -12.47 10.03
C LEU A 206 21.72 -13.26 10.44
N GLU A 207 20.65 -12.55 10.79
CA GLU A 207 19.41 -13.14 11.25
C GLU A 207 18.22 -12.24 10.88
N ARG A 208 17.11 -12.84 10.50
CA ARG A 208 15.84 -12.15 10.23
C ARG A 208 14.77 -12.71 11.14
N HIS A 209 14.30 -11.90 12.07
CA HIS A 209 13.14 -12.22 12.90
C HIS A 209 11.87 -11.70 12.22
N VAL A 210 11.03 -12.60 11.76
CA VAL A 210 9.72 -12.26 11.22
C VAL A 210 8.68 -12.57 12.29
N GLU A 211 8.12 -11.54 12.89
CA GLU A 211 6.92 -11.72 13.72
C GLU A 211 5.76 -12.09 12.80
N LYS A 212 5.19 -13.28 13.03
CA LYS A 212 3.96 -13.64 12.33
C LYS A 212 2.90 -12.63 12.72
N ALA A 213 2.32 -11.96 11.72
CA ALA A 213 1.18 -11.08 11.96
C ALA A 213 0.11 -11.89 12.71
N LYS A 214 -0.20 -11.47 13.93
CA LYS A 214 -1.22 -12.14 14.77
C LYS A 214 -2.62 -12.03 14.16
N ASN A 215 -2.82 -11.08 13.26
CA ASN A 215 -4.12 -10.72 12.70
C ASN A 215 -3.98 -10.45 11.19
N ASN A 216 -4.93 -10.93 10.41
CA ASN A 216 -4.99 -10.67 8.97
C ASN A 216 -6.01 -9.56 8.65
N LEU A 217 -5.83 -8.39 9.25
CA LEU A 217 -6.75 -7.25 9.05
C LEU A 217 -6.91 -6.83 7.59
N LYS A 218 -5.84 -6.87 6.79
CA LYS A 218 -5.88 -6.44 5.39
C LYS A 218 -6.76 -7.34 4.51
N GLY A 219 -6.70 -8.66 4.76
CA GLY A 219 -7.44 -9.65 3.96
C GLY A 219 -8.79 -10.04 4.56
N ALA A 220 -9.17 -9.50 5.72
CA ALA A 220 -10.40 -9.89 6.40
C ALA A 220 -11.65 -9.43 5.64
N PRO A 221 -12.61 -10.33 5.35
CA PRO A 221 -13.86 -9.96 4.72
C PRO A 221 -14.79 -9.17 5.65
N ILE A 222 -14.62 -9.33 6.96
CA ILE A 222 -15.38 -8.63 8.01
C ILE A 222 -14.39 -8.10 9.04
N VAL A 223 -14.53 -6.82 9.39
CA VAL A 223 -13.74 -6.18 10.46
C VAL A 223 -14.67 -5.57 11.49
N VAL A 224 -14.45 -5.94 12.76
CA VAL A 224 -15.12 -5.35 13.92
C VAL A 224 -14.12 -4.43 14.63
N ALA A 225 -14.29 -3.12 14.50
CA ALA A 225 -13.33 -2.14 14.99
C ALA A 225 -13.85 -1.41 16.24
N GLY A 226 -12.99 -1.28 17.25
CA GLY A 226 -13.28 -0.56 18.48
C GLY A 226 -12.62 0.82 18.56
N GLY A 227 -13.40 1.81 19.00
CA GLY A 227 -12.90 3.13 19.34
C GLY A 227 -12.71 3.35 20.84
N TYR A 228 -12.34 4.57 21.21
CA TYR A 228 -12.25 4.97 22.63
C TYR A 228 -13.60 4.83 23.37
N GLY A 229 -14.72 4.98 22.65
CA GLY A 229 -16.07 4.83 23.18
C GLY A 229 -16.45 3.40 23.63
N VAL A 230 -15.60 2.39 23.35
CA VAL A 230 -15.73 1.04 23.92
C VAL A 230 -15.50 1.04 25.44
N GLY A 231 -14.70 1.99 25.94
CA GLY A 231 -14.58 2.33 27.35
C GLY A 231 -13.59 1.49 28.15
N SER A 232 -13.37 0.22 27.84
CA SER A 232 -12.42 -0.62 28.55
C SER A 232 -11.87 -1.77 27.71
N LYS A 233 -10.81 -2.41 28.22
CA LYS A 233 -10.22 -3.62 27.62
C LYS A 233 -11.18 -4.81 27.66
N GLU A 234 -11.94 -4.95 28.74
CA GLU A 234 -12.93 -6.02 28.93
C GLU A 234 -14.07 -5.89 27.90
N ASN A 235 -14.51 -4.66 27.61
CA ASN A 235 -15.49 -4.43 26.56
C ASN A 235 -14.90 -4.69 25.17
N PHE A 236 -13.60 -4.53 24.99
CA PHE A 236 -12.93 -4.89 23.76
C PHE A 236 -12.99 -6.41 23.48
N ASP A 237 -13.06 -7.24 24.51
CA ASP A 237 -13.25 -8.69 24.37
C ASP A 237 -14.62 -9.05 23.80
N LEU A 238 -15.65 -8.21 23.99
CA LEU A 238 -16.94 -8.40 23.31
C LEU A 238 -16.81 -8.23 21.78
N LEU A 239 -15.93 -7.32 21.35
CA LEU A 239 -15.67 -7.13 19.90
C LEU A 239 -14.93 -8.33 19.32
N ARG A 240 -14.01 -8.94 20.09
CA ARG A 240 -13.31 -10.17 19.70
C ARG A 240 -14.31 -11.31 19.52
N GLN A 241 -15.24 -11.48 20.47
CA GLN A 241 -16.30 -12.49 20.38
C GLN A 241 -17.20 -12.25 19.16
N LEU A 242 -17.58 -11.01 18.87
CA LEU A 242 -18.38 -10.71 17.69
C LEU A 242 -17.61 -11.00 16.38
N ALA A 243 -16.33 -10.62 16.32
CA ALA A 243 -15.50 -10.89 15.16
C ALA A 243 -15.32 -12.40 14.92
N GLU A 244 -15.09 -13.17 15.99
CA GLU A 244 -14.98 -14.63 15.93
C GLU A 244 -16.26 -15.28 15.39
N GLU A 245 -17.42 -14.88 15.89
CA GLU A 245 -18.71 -15.40 15.42
C GLU A 245 -18.98 -15.06 13.95
N LEU A 246 -18.52 -13.90 13.50
CA LEU A 246 -18.67 -13.46 12.10
C LEU A 246 -17.56 -13.95 11.19
N HIS A 247 -16.60 -14.75 11.68
CA HIS A 247 -15.39 -15.16 10.98
C HIS A 247 -14.60 -13.96 10.41
N GLY A 248 -14.54 -12.90 11.19
CA GLY A 248 -13.85 -11.65 10.86
C GLY A 248 -12.66 -11.39 11.78
N GLU A 249 -12.06 -10.22 11.62
CA GLU A 249 -10.92 -9.76 12.40
C GLU A 249 -11.30 -8.54 13.26
N VAL A 250 -10.52 -8.34 14.34
CA VAL A 250 -10.69 -7.18 15.22
C VAL A 250 -9.73 -6.07 14.82
N GLY A 251 -10.26 -4.86 14.69
CA GLY A 251 -9.47 -3.65 14.49
C GLY A 251 -9.68 -2.62 15.59
N ALA A 252 -8.89 -1.55 15.57
CA ALA A 252 -8.97 -0.49 16.57
C ALA A 252 -8.70 0.90 15.99
N SER A 253 -9.28 1.92 16.60
CA SER A 253 -8.82 3.29 16.38
C SER A 253 -7.54 3.56 17.18
N ARG A 254 -6.74 4.54 16.75
CA ARG A 254 -5.56 4.98 17.48
C ARG A 254 -5.88 5.32 18.96
N ALA A 255 -6.99 6.01 19.21
CA ALA A 255 -7.38 6.39 20.56
C ALA A 255 -7.64 5.18 21.47
N ALA A 256 -8.14 4.07 20.95
CA ALA A 256 -8.30 2.82 21.71
C ALA A 256 -6.95 2.16 22.01
N VAL A 257 -6.01 2.19 21.06
CA VAL A 257 -4.64 1.70 21.24
C VAL A 257 -3.89 2.56 22.27
N ASP A 258 -3.94 3.88 22.14
CA ASP A 258 -3.29 4.82 23.06
C ASP A 258 -3.86 4.71 24.48
N ALA A 259 -5.13 4.30 24.63
CA ALA A 259 -5.80 4.01 25.91
C ALA A 259 -5.42 2.62 26.49
N GLY A 260 -4.68 1.80 25.75
CA GLY A 260 -4.26 0.47 26.20
C GLY A 260 -5.35 -0.61 26.13
N PHE A 261 -6.43 -0.39 25.37
CA PHE A 261 -7.50 -1.38 25.23
C PHE A 261 -7.10 -2.55 24.34
N CYS A 262 -6.14 -2.34 23.43
CA CYS A 262 -5.63 -3.36 22.51
C CYS A 262 -4.22 -3.02 22.01
N ASP A 263 -3.58 -3.98 21.35
CA ASP A 263 -2.23 -3.83 20.80
C ASP A 263 -2.20 -2.93 19.56
N HIS A 264 -1.04 -2.34 19.28
CA HIS A 264 -0.83 -1.40 18.16
C HIS A 264 -1.02 -2.04 16.77
N ASP A 265 -0.79 -3.33 16.64
CA ASP A 265 -0.96 -4.09 15.39
C ASP A 265 -2.43 -4.15 14.90
N LEU A 266 -3.38 -3.83 15.78
CA LEU A 266 -4.81 -3.68 15.44
C LEU A 266 -5.19 -2.29 14.95
N GLN A 267 -4.27 -1.32 14.94
CA GLN A 267 -4.58 0.06 14.60
C GLN A 267 -4.96 0.22 13.13
N ILE A 268 -6.17 0.74 12.88
CA ILE A 268 -6.69 1.11 11.56
C ILE A 268 -6.64 2.62 11.39
N GLY A 269 -6.12 3.09 10.25
CA GLY A 269 -6.07 4.50 9.92
C GLY A 269 -4.83 4.89 9.14
N GLN A 270 -4.63 6.19 9.00
CA GLN A 270 -3.54 6.78 8.23
C GLN A 270 -2.13 6.34 8.68
N THR A 271 -1.97 6.10 9.98
CA THR A 271 -0.70 5.65 10.60
C THR A 271 -0.73 4.18 11.02
N GLY A 272 -1.77 3.46 10.65
CA GLY A 272 -1.97 2.04 10.91
C GLY A 272 -2.23 1.26 9.63
N VAL A 273 -2.99 0.18 9.76
CA VAL A 273 -3.41 -0.66 8.64
C VAL A 273 -4.55 0.00 7.88
N THR A 274 -4.50 -0.02 6.54
CA THR A 274 -5.65 0.29 5.69
C THR A 274 -6.38 -1.01 5.36
N VAL A 275 -7.70 -1.02 5.54
CA VAL A 275 -8.58 -2.18 5.36
C VAL A 275 -9.70 -1.89 4.36
N ARG A 276 -10.15 -2.94 3.65
CA ARG A 276 -11.26 -2.88 2.69
C ARG A 276 -12.17 -4.10 2.85
N PRO A 277 -12.73 -4.35 4.04
CA PRO A 277 -13.62 -5.48 4.26
C PRO A 277 -14.93 -5.30 3.48
N LYS A 278 -15.61 -6.41 3.26
CA LYS A 278 -17.01 -6.37 2.76
C LYS A 278 -17.94 -5.71 3.79
N VAL A 279 -17.67 -5.93 5.09
CA VAL A 279 -18.43 -5.32 6.19
C VAL A 279 -17.46 -4.78 7.25
N PHE A 280 -17.62 -3.52 7.59
CA PHE A 280 -16.91 -2.84 8.68
C PHE A 280 -17.87 -2.43 9.78
N ILE A 281 -17.69 -2.96 10.99
CA ILE A 281 -18.52 -2.63 12.16
C ILE A 281 -17.72 -1.71 13.07
N ALA A 282 -18.09 -0.43 13.12
CA ALA A 282 -17.45 0.60 13.93
C ALA A 282 -18.13 0.72 15.29
N CYS A 283 -17.48 0.27 16.35
CA CYS A 283 -18.00 0.27 17.72
C CYS A 283 -17.38 1.40 18.55
N GLY A 284 -18.13 2.40 18.93
CA GLY A 284 -17.65 3.52 19.77
C GLY A 284 -16.52 4.33 19.11
N ILE A 285 -16.54 4.45 17.78
CA ILE A 285 -15.58 5.21 16.98
C ILE A 285 -16.17 6.57 16.64
N SER A 286 -15.41 7.65 16.85
CA SER A 286 -15.86 9.01 16.52
C SER A 286 -15.86 9.32 15.02
N GLY A 287 -14.98 8.72 14.26
CA GLY A 287 -14.84 9.02 12.83
C GLY A 287 -13.83 10.14 12.52
N ALA A 288 -12.75 10.23 13.29
CA ALA A 288 -11.64 11.12 12.97
C ALA A 288 -11.10 10.80 11.56
N ILE A 289 -10.75 11.84 10.79
CA ILE A 289 -10.32 11.74 9.38
C ILE A 289 -9.17 10.75 9.21
N GLN A 290 -8.25 10.70 10.18
CA GLN A 290 -7.12 9.78 10.15
C GLN A 290 -7.55 8.30 10.25
N HIS A 291 -8.60 8.00 11.01
CA HIS A 291 -9.18 6.65 11.08
C HIS A 291 -9.96 6.32 9.81
N VAL A 292 -10.80 7.26 9.38
CA VAL A 292 -11.62 7.14 8.17
C VAL A 292 -10.77 6.86 6.93
N ALA A 293 -9.60 7.49 6.80
CA ALA A 293 -8.66 7.24 5.71
C ALA A 293 -8.24 5.76 5.58
N GLY A 294 -8.31 5.01 6.68
CA GLY A 294 -7.95 3.59 6.70
C GLY A 294 -9.11 2.62 6.48
N MET A 295 -10.38 3.08 6.38
CA MET A 295 -11.52 2.16 6.29
C MET A 295 -12.67 2.61 5.36
N LYS A 296 -12.63 3.82 4.83
CA LYS A 296 -13.72 4.39 4.01
C LYS A 296 -14.05 3.61 2.73
N GLU A 297 -13.14 2.80 2.24
CA GLU A 297 -13.33 1.94 1.07
C GLU A 297 -13.96 0.57 1.42
N SER A 298 -14.52 0.43 2.63
CA SER A 298 -15.27 -0.76 3.06
C SER A 298 -16.59 -0.87 2.26
N GLY A 299 -17.05 -2.10 2.02
CA GLY A 299 -18.27 -2.33 1.22
C GLY A 299 -19.55 -1.88 1.93
N ILE A 300 -19.70 -2.24 3.22
CA ILE A 300 -20.81 -1.82 4.10
C ILE A 300 -20.19 -1.35 5.42
N ILE A 301 -20.61 -0.20 5.88
CA ILE A 301 -20.18 0.38 7.17
C ILE A 301 -21.37 0.41 8.13
N ILE A 302 -21.19 -0.23 9.29
CA ILE A 302 -22.19 -0.23 10.37
C ILE A 302 -21.57 0.52 11.56
N SER A 303 -22.24 1.58 12.03
CA SER A 303 -21.82 2.32 13.23
C SER A 303 -22.67 1.94 14.43
N ILE A 304 -22.00 1.60 15.53
CA ILE A 304 -22.62 1.42 16.86
C ILE A 304 -22.05 2.52 17.75
N ASN A 305 -22.87 3.51 18.09
CA ASN A 305 -22.43 4.68 18.83
C ASN A 305 -23.49 5.22 19.77
N THR A 306 -23.07 5.78 20.90
CA THR A 306 -23.97 6.52 21.81
C THR A 306 -24.14 7.99 21.41
N ASP A 307 -23.23 8.50 20.55
CA ASP A 307 -23.31 9.86 20.01
C ASP A 307 -23.94 9.82 18.61
N ALA A 308 -25.22 10.21 18.52
CA ALA A 308 -25.95 10.30 17.27
C ALA A 308 -25.31 11.28 16.26
N LYS A 309 -24.44 12.20 16.71
CA LYS A 309 -23.74 13.19 15.88
C LYS A 309 -22.30 12.82 15.58
N ALA A 310 -21.85 11.61 15.94
CA ALA A 310 -20.50 11.18 15.63
C ALA A 310 -20.25 11.23 14.12
N PRO A 311 -19.14 11.83 13.64
CA PRO A 311 -18.86 11.96 12.21
C PRO A 311 -18.82 10.63 11.44
N ILE A 312 -18.54 9.52 12.10
CA ILE A 312 -18.58 8.17 11.49
C ILE A 312 -19.98 7.82 10.98
N ASN A 313 -21.04 8.37 11.61
CA ASN A 313 -22.42 8.09 11.24
C ASN A 313 -22.80 8.66 9.86
N GLU A 314 -22.10 9.72 9.41
CA GLU A 314 -22.28 10.29 8.07
C GLU A 314 -21.76 9.38 6.95
N LEU A 315 -20.85 8.47 7.30
CA LEU A 315 -20.25 7.51 6.37
C LEU A 315 -20.89 6.13 6.46
N ALA A 316 -21.63 5.87 7.54
CA ALA A 316 -22.21 4.57 7.80
C ALA A 316 -23.49 4.32 6.98
N ASP A 317 -23.59 3.13 6.40
CA ASP A 317 -24.81 2.65 5.74
C ASP A 317 -25.90 2.35 6.77
N TYR A 318 -25.49 1.91 7.99
CA TYR A 318 -26.39 1.62 9.10
C TYR A 318 -25.85 2.22 10.39
N VAL A 319 -26.72 2.91 11.12
CA VAL A 319 -26.40 3.49 12.43
C VAL A 319 -27.27 2.85 13.50
N ILE A 320 -26.61 2.32 14.53
CA ILE A 320 -27.26 1.75 15.72
C ILE A 320 -26.89 2.65 16.90
N GLU A 321 -27.86 3.42 17.40
CA GLU A 321 -27.66 4.23 18.59
C GLU A 321 -27.76 3.35 19.84
N GLY A 322 -26.68 3.25 20.60
CA GLY A 322 -26.61 2.43 21.77
C GLY A 322 -25.21 2.19 22.30
N LYS A 323 -25.13 1.64 23.50
CA LYS A 323 -23.87 1.25 24.12
C LYS A 323 -23.37 -0.07 23.54
N VAL A 324 -22.05 -0.18 23.38
CA VAL A 324 -21.40 -1.39 22.85
C VAL A 324 -21.75 -2.62 23.69
N GLU A 325 -21.69 -2.49 25.01
CA GLU A 325 -22.00 -3.54 25.98
C GLU A 325 -23.46 -4.02 25.96
N GLU A 326 -24.36 -3.25 25.36
CA GLU A 326 -25.77 -3.62 25.21
C GLU A 326 -26.11 -4.17 23.83
N VAL A 327 -25.50 -3.58 22.80
CA VAL A 327 -25.78 -3.90 21.39
C VAL A 327 -25.04 -5.14 20.93
N VAL A 328 -23.73 -5.24 21.21
CA VAL A 328 -22.87 -6.32 20.71
C VAL A 328 -23.33 -7.70 21.22
N PRO A 329 -23.68 -7.92 22.52
CA PRO A 329 -24.19 -9.22 22.97
C PRO A 329 -25.50 -9.62 22.27
N LYS A 330 -26.37 -8.65 21.93
CA LYS A 330 -27.61 -8.93 21.21
C LYS A 330 -27.34 -9.35 19.78
N LEU A 331 -26.36 -8.72 19.11
CA LEU A 331 -25.93 -9.11 17.76
C LEU A 331 -25.37 -10.54 17.76
N ILE A 332 -24.50 -10.86 18.70
CA ILE A 332 -23.93 -12.22 18.85
C ILE A 332 -25.06 -13.24 19.05
N LYS A 333 -25.97 -12.97 19.97
CA LYS A 333 -27.12 -13.86 20.25
C LYS A 333 -28.00 -14.06 19.02
N PHE A 334 -28.30 -12.98 18.32
CA PHE A 334 -29.14 -13.02 17.11
C PHE A 334 -28.46 -13.83 16.02
N TYR A 335 -27.18 -13.59 15.76
CA TYR A 335 -26.41 -14.30 14.73
C TYR A 335 -26.36 -15.81 15.02
N LYS A 336 -26.02 -16.22 16.26
CA LYS A 336 -26.03 -17.63 16.69
C LYS A 336 -27.39 -18.32 16.50
N ALA A 337 -28.46 -17.60 16.66
CA ALA A 337 -29.80 -18.16 16.49
C ALA A 337 -30.23 -18.33 15.03
N HIS A 338 -29.62 -17.59 14.08
CA HIS A 338 -30.05 -17.53 12.69
C HIS A 338 -28.97 -17.95 11.68
N SER A 339 -27.70 -18.05 12.08
CA SER A 339 -26.64 -18.66 11.25
C SER A 339 -26.79 -20.18 11.30
N LYS A 340 -27.34 -20.76 10.24
CA LYS A 340 -27.35 -22.21 9.98
C LYS A 340 -26.43 -22.53 8.82
#